data_7702d35e050c4836463c02eb4be7d60e
#
_entry.id   7702d35e050c4836463c02eb4be7d60e
#
_cell.length_a   1.000
_cell.length_b   1.000
_cell.length_c   1.000
_cell.angle_alpha   90.00
_cell.angle_beta   90.00
_cell.angle_gamma   90.00
#
_symmetry.space_group_name_H-M   'P 1'
#
loop_
_entity.id
_entity.type
_entity.pdbx_description
1 polymer ?
#
loop_
_entity_poly.entity_id
_entity_poly.type
_entity_poly.pdbx_seq_one_letter_code
_entity_poly.pdbx_strand_id
1 'polypeptide(L)'
;MSLAAKTLAVTGAAVLASTLAPAPAQAATGYARCPANRMCVFSGTNGTGVIGIFATGDDNLGDATGPRGLDNNIESVWNRRNEYWGLWNNAGYTGGITEVTPHAKGNIAAKYRNLTTSLKNIRA
;
A
#
# COMPACT_ATOMS: atom_id res chain seq x y z
N MET A 1 18.07 27.46 -49.09
CA MET A 1 17.87 27.00 -48.81
C MET A 1 17.61 26.58 -48.58
N SER A 2 17.68 26.68 -48.34
CA SER A 2 17.33 26.03 -47.91
C SER A 2 17.13 25.55 -47.35
N LEU A 3 17.09 25.65 -46.91
CA LEU A 3 16.79 24.97 -46.30
C LEU A 3 16.57 24.60 -45.71
N ALA A 4 16.48 24.95 -45.90
CA ALA A 4 16.15 24.37 -45.36
C ALA A 4 15.91 23.94 -44.75
N ALA A 5 15.94 24.14 -44.81
CA ALA A 5 15.66 23.47 -44.32
C ALA A 5 15.54 23.10 -43.58
N LYS A 6 15.52 23.21 -43.33
CA LYS A 6 15.28 22.68 -42.74
C LYS A 6 15.03 22.19 -41.93
N THR A 7 14.99 22.48 -41.91
CA THR A 7 14.63 21.90 -41.30
C THR A 7 14.36 21.49 -40.55
N LEU A 8 14.28 21.75 -40.41
CA LEU A 8 13.86 21.17 -39.81
C LEU A 8 13.72 20.78 -39.16
N ALA A 9 13.68 21.13 -39.32
CA ALA A 9 13.37 20.50 -38.84
C ALA A 9 13.26 20.09 -38.22
N VAL A 10 13.28 20.39 -38.18
CA VAL A 10 13.00 19.71 -37.69
C VAL A 10 12.82 19.46 -37.04
N THR A 11 12.75 19.75 -36.85
CA THR A 11 12.39 19.28 -36.34
C THR A 11 12.14 19.01 -35.71
N GLY A 12 12.02 19.24 -35.61
CA GLY A 12 11.58 18.74 -35.12
C GLY A 12 11.46 18.47 -34.43
N ALA A 13 11.49 18.62 -34.45
CA ALA A 13 11.28 17.97 -33.88
C ALA A 13 11.34 17.68 -33.14
N ALA A 14 11.44 17.89 -32.92
CA ALA A 14 11.52 17.34 -32.26
C ALA A 14 11.26 17.31 -31.64
N VAL A 15 11.11 17.59 -31.34
CA VAL A 15 10.83 17.23 -30.78
C VAL A 15 10.40 16.80 -30.48
N LEU A 16 10.08 16.86 -30.39
CA LEU A 16 9.81 16.19 -30.12
C LEU A 16 9.82 15.40 -29.67
N ALA A 17 9.94 15.73 -29.57
CA ALA A 17 9.97 14.42 -29.32
C ALA A 17 10.21 13.97 -28.13
N SER A 18 10.67 14.39 -27.68
CA SER A 18 10.85 13.89 -26.52
C SER A 18 9.72 13.74 -25.86
N THR A 19 9.08 14.45 -26.11
CA THR A 19 7.92 14.28 -25.59
C THR A 19 7.26 13.14 -26.07
N LEU A 20 7.82 12.48 -26.94
CA LEU A 20 7.15 11.43 -27.44
C LEU A 20 7.35 10.19 -26.69
N ALA A 21 8.41 10.10 -25.97
CA ALA A 21 8.51 9.06 -24.99
C ALA A 21 7.68 9.53 -23.80
N PRO A 22 6.68 8.79 -23.35
CA PRO A 22 5.95 9.19 -22.17
C PRO A 22 6.93 9.22 -21.00
N ALA A 23 6.68 10.11 -20.08
CA ALA A 23 7.40 10.08 -18.81
C ALA A 23 7.19 8.73 -18.16
N PRO A 24 8.22 8.16 -17.53
CA PRO A 24 8.02 6.92 -16.79
C PRO A 24 6.89 7.12 -15.78
N ALA A 25 6.03 6.14 -15.68
CA ALA A 25 5.01 6.16 -14.66
C ALA A 25 5.69 6.21 -13.30
N GLN A 26 5.26 7.10 -12.44
CA GLN A 26 5.76 7.13 -11.08
C GLN A 26 5.24 5.92 -10.33
N ALA A 27 6.08 5.34 -9.49
CA ALA A 27 5.66 4.29 -8.59
C ALA A 27 4.59 4.84 -7.64
N ALA A 28 3.59 4.05 -7.35
CA ALA A 28 2.58 4.43 -6.35
C ALA A 28 3.25 4.64 -5.00
N THR A 29 2.75 5.60 -4.23
CA THR A 29 3.25 5.91 -2.89
C THR A 29 2.11 5.91 -1.90
N GLY A 30 2.43 5.79 -0.62
CA GLY A 30 1.45 5.83 0.43
C GLY A 30 0.35 4.80 0.26
N TYR A 31 -0.86 5.17 0.57
CA TYR A 31 -2.02 4.29 0.46
C TYR A 31 -2.26 3.79 -0.97
N ALA A 32 -1.84 4.52 -1.98
CA ALA A 32 -2.06 4.12 -3.37
C ALA A 32 -1.34 2.81 -3.74
N ARG A 33 -0.42 2.34 -2.91
CA ARG A 33 0.23 1.04 -3.11
C ARG A 33 -0.70 -0.13 -2.81
N CYS A 34 -1.84 0.11 -2.14
CA CYS A 34 -2.77 -0.95 -1.79
C CYS A 34 -3.63 -1.31 -2.99
N PRO A 35 -3.55 -2.55 -3.50
CA PRO A 35 -4.36 -2.94 -4.64
C PRO A 35 -5.84 -3.03 -4.26
N ALA A 36 -6.69 -2.98 -5.27
CA ALA A 36 -8.13 -3.15 -5.06
C ALA A 36 -8.40 -4.53 -4.44
N ASN A 37 -9.43 -4.58 -3.62
CA ASN A 37 -9.93 -5.81 -3.01
C ASN A 37 -8.90 -6.53 -2.14
N ARG A 38 -8.11 -5.74 -1.42
CA ARG A 38 -7.14 -6.27 -0.45
C ARG A 38 -7.19 -5.45 0.83
N MET A 39 -6.81 -6.07 1.94
CA MET A 39 -6.54 -5.39 3.18
C MET A 39 -5.05 -5.08 3.23
N CYS A 40 -4.70 -3.82 3.44
CA CYS A 40 -3.31 -3.40 3.51
C CYS A 40 -3.00 -2.78 4.86
N VAL A 41 -1.81 -3.09 5.36
CA VAL A 41 -1.27 -2.50 6.58
C VAL A 41 0.07 -1.86 6.28
N PHE A 42 0.45 -0.84 7.04
CA PHE A 42 1.64 -0.04 6.77
C PHE A 42 2.40 0.20 8.06
N SER A 43 3.71 0.15 7.98
CA SER A 43 4.53 0.35 9.17
C SER A 43 4.59 1.81 9.62
N GLY A 44 4.27 2.75 8.75
CA GLY A 44 4.24 4.17 9.10
C GLY A 44 2.82 4.71 9.08
N THR A 45 2.66 5.93 9.53
CA THR A 45 1.37 6.62 9.45
C THR A 45 1.07 7.02 8.01
N ASN A 46 -0.21 7.25 7.72
CA ASN A 46 -0.68 7.73 6.41
C ASN A 46 -0.26 6.84 5.24
N GLY A 47 -0.24 5.54 5.47
CA GLY A 47 0.09 4.58 4.42
C GLY A 47 1.55 4.59 4.01
N THR A 48 2.47 4.96 4.90
CA THR A 48 3.90 5.01 4.61
C THR A 48 4.63 3.79 5.15
N GLY A 49 5.87 3.62 4.74
CA GLY A 49 6.74 2.56 5.22
C GLY A 49 6.51 1.23 4.53
N VAL A 50 6.77 0.14 5.23
CA VAL A 50 6.59 -1.21 4.71
C VAL A 50 5.10 -1.50 4.57
N ILE A 51 4.71 -2.13 3.47
CA ILE A 51 3.32 -2.51 3.23
C ILE A 51 3.16 -4.02 3.33
N GLY A 52 2.06 -4.46 3.97
CA GLY A 52 1.58 -5.84 3.91
C GLY A 52 0.25 -5.87 3.19
N ILE A 53 0.08 -6.84 2.28
CA ILE A 53 -1.10 -6.96 1.42
C ILE A 53 -1.74 -8.32 1.66
N PHE A 54 -3.00 -8.33 2.06
CA PHE A 54 -3.66 -9.57 2.48
C PHE A 54 -5.01 -9.76 1.79
N ALA A 55 -5.27 -10.99 1.37
CA ALA A 55 -6.60 -11.42 0.94
C ALA A 55 -7.37 -12.08 2.09
N THR A 56 -6.71 -12.83 2.95
CA THR A 56 -7.35 -13.60 4.02
C THR A 56 -6.75 -13.38 5.40
N GLY A 57 -5.51 -12.98 5.51
CA GLY A 57 -4.88 -12.69 6.79
C GLY A 57 -3.57 -13.41 7.02
N ASP A 58 -3.04 -13.25 8.23
CA ASP A 58 -1.79 -13.86 8.66
C ASP A 58 -1.89 -14.08 10.17
N ASP A 59 -1.68 -15.31 10.61
CA ASP A 59 -1.81 -15.67 12.02
C ASP A 59 -0.55 -15.37 12.83
N ASN A 60 0.55 -15.01 12.18
CA ASN A 60 1.77 -14.63 12.88
C ASN A 60 2.70 -13.82 11.96
N LEU A 61 2.62 -12.50 12.10
CA LEU A 61 3.46 -11.59 11.31
C LEU A 61 4.95 -11.71 11.65
N GLY A 62 5.26 -12.34 12.76
CA GLY A 62 6.64 -12.51 13.19
C GLY A 62 7.32 -13.77 12.66
N ASP A 63 6.60 -14.64 11.92
CA ASP A 63 7.21 -15.86 11.40
C ASP A 63 7.90 -15.61 10.05
N ALA A 64 8.48 -16.66 9.49
CA ALA A 64 9.25 -16.54 8.25
C ALA A 64 8.38 -16.52 7.00
N THR A 65 7.06 -16.75 7.13
CA THR A 65 6.13 -16.72 6.00
C THR A 65 5.43 -15.37 5.94
N GLY A 66 5.03 -14.95 4.77
CA GLY A 66 4.34 -13.67 4.60
C GLY A 66 5.27 -12.47 4.66
N PRO A 67 4.71 -11.27 4.76
CA PRO A 67 5.50 -10.05 4.71
C PRO A 67 6.36 -9.87 5.96
N ARG A 68 7.51 -9.23 5.78
CA ARG A 68 8.46 -8.96 6.84
C ARG A 68 8.35 -7.51 7.29
N GLY A 69 8.78 -7.25 8.50
CA GLY A 69 8.90 -5.88 9.00
C GLY A 69 7.61 -5.29 9.53
N LEU A 70 6.58 -6.11 9.76
CA LEU A 70 5.27 -5.64 10.21
C LEU A 70 4.87 -6.12 11.59
N ASP A 71 5.54 -7.12 12.14
CA ASP A 71 5.20 -7.62 13.48
C ASP A 71 5.46 -6.53 14.51
N ASN A 72 4.43 -6.20 15.30
CA ASN A 72 4.47 -5.11 16.28
C ASN A 72 4.92 -3.78 15.64
N ASN A 73 4.61 -3.58 14.37
CA ASN A 73 5.10 -2.42 13.63
C ASN A 73 4.09 -1.96 12.57
N ILE A 74 2.82 -1.83 12.98
CA ILE A 74 1.76 -1.35 12.08
C ILE A 74 1.15 -0.09 12.67
N GLU A 75 1.13 0.98 11.88
CA GLU A 75 0.62 2.29 12.30
C GLU A 75 -0.58 2.78 11.49
N SER A 76 -0.75 2.30 10.26
CA SER A 76 -1.91 2.67 9.46
C SER A 76 -2.41 1.51 8.61
N VAL A 77 -3.65 1.60 8.15
CA VAL A 77 -4.32 0.53 7.41
C VAL A 77 -5.21 1.10 6.31
N TRP A 78 -5.46 0.30 5.30
CA TRP A 78 -6.54 0.54 4.35
C TRP A 78 -7.21 -0.79 4.02
N ASN A 79 -8.46 -0.92 4.45
CA ASN A 79 -9.27 -2.09 4.14
C ASN A 79 -10.03 -1.85 2.84
N ARG A 80 -9.55 -2.38 1.74
CA ARG A 80 -10.23 -2.27 0.44
C ARG A 80 -11.10 -3.49 0.15
N ARG A 81 -11.48 -4.22 1.20
CA ARG A 81 -12.37 -5.37 1.08
C ARG A 81 -13.75 -5.01 1.64
N ASN A 82 -14.71 -5.88 1.37
CA ASN A 82 -16.09 -5.72 1.84
C ASN A 82 -16.33 -6.37 3.20
N GLU A 83 -15.28 -6.83 3.86
CA GLU A 83 -15.36 -7.53 5.13
C GLU A 83 -14.77 -6.65 6.23
N TYR A 84 -15.20 -6.90 7.46
CA TYR A 84 -14.51 -6.37 8.64
C TYR A 84 -13.23 -7.17 8.86
N TRP A 85 -12.20 -6.51 9.33
CA TRP A 85 -10.92 -7.15 9.67
C TRP A 85 -10.59 -6.90 11.13
N GLY A 86 -10.06 -7.92 11.78
CA GLY A 86 -9.57 -7.80 13.15
C GLY A 86 -8.06 -7.71 13.17
N LEU A 87 -7.54 -6.98 14.15
CA LEU A 87 -6.12 -6.93 14.47
C LEU A 87 -5.95 -7.44 15.89
N TRP A 88 -4.94 -8.30 16.10
CA TRP A 88 -4.67 -8.91 17.41
C TRP A 88 -3.22 -8.71 17.82
N ASN A 89 -3.01 -8.57 19.12
CA ASN A 89 -1.69 -8.36 19.70
C ASN A 89 -0.83 -9.63 19.69
N ASN A 90 -1.44 -10.79 19.69
CA ASN A 90 -0.73 -12.06 19.75
C ASN A 90 -0.92 -12.85 18.47
N ALA A 91 0.00 -13.81 18.22
CA ALA A 91 -0.20 -14.77 17.16
C ALA A 91 -1.44 -15.62 17.46
N GLY A 92 -2.05 -16.17 16.42
CA GLY A 92 -3.22 -17.03 16.59
C GLY A 92 -4.51 -16.28 16.92
N TYR A 93 -4.55 -14.99 16.62
CA TYR A 93 -5.78 -14.19 16.74
C TYR A 93 -6.29 -14.09 18.18
N THR A 94 -5.41 -13.81 19.12
CA THR A 94 -5.77 -13.56 20.51
C THR A 94 -5.26 -12.20 20.95
N GLY A 95 -5.88 -11.64 21.99
CA GLY A 95 -5.53 -10.29 22.44
C GLY A 95 -6.01 -9.23 21.46
N GLY A 96 -7.33 -9.14 21.27
CA GLY A 96 -7.92 -8.22 20.29
C GLY A 96 -7.53 -6.78 20.53
N ILE A 97 -7.18 -6.07 19.45
CA ILE A 97 -6.79 -4.67 19.48
C ILE A 97 -7.93 -3.81 18.95
N THR A 98 -8.31 -4.03 17.69
CA THR A 98 -9.32 -3.21 17.04
C THR A 98 -9.90 -3.94 15.83
N GLU A 99 -11.00 -3.41 15.31
CA GLU A 99 -11.58 -3.85 14.05
C GLU A 99 -11.45 -2.73 13.02
N VAL A 100 -11.24 -3.12 11.78
CA VAL A 100 -11.21 -2.19 10.65
C VAL A 100 -12.44 -2.46 9.81
N THR A 101 -13.33 -1.48 9.72
CA THR A 101 -14.57 -1.62 8.96
C THR A 101 -14.30 -1.69 7.46
N PRO A 102 -15.24 -2.22 6.66
CA PRO A 102 -15.05 -2.24 5.20
C PRO A 102 -14.73 -0.86 4.66
N HIS A 103 -13.73 -0.82 3.78
CA HIS A 103 -13.28 0.38 3.07
C HIS A 103 -12.68 1.48 3.96
N ALA A 104 -12.48 1.23 5.24
CA ALA A 104 -11.87 2.20 6.14
C ALA A 104 -10.38 2.36 5.85
N LYS A 105 -9.91 3.58 5.98
CA LYS A 105 -8.53 3.95 5.73
C LYS A 105 -8.11 4.98 6.78
N GLY A 106 -6.95 4.79 7.37
CA GLY A 106 -6.44 5.78 8.31
C GLY A 106 -5.41 5.22 9.27
N ASN A 107 -5.01 6.07 10.20
CA ASN A 107 -4.05 5.71 11.22
C ASN A 107 -4.74 4.96 12.35
N ILE A 108 -4.07 3.94 12.86
CA ILE A 108 -4.51 3.25 14.06
C ILE A 108 -4.38 4.23 15.23
N ALA A 109 -5.33 4.19 16.16
CA ALA A 109 -5.27 5.03 17.35
C ALA A 109 -3.90 4.86 18.04
N ALA A 110 -3.33 5.96 18.53
CA ALA A 110 -1.96 5.96 19.03
C ALA A 110 -1.70 4.87 20.07
N LYS A 111 -2.66 4.58 20.93
CA LYS A 111 -2.50 3.57 21.98
C LYS A 111 -2.47 2.14 21.44
N TYR A 112 -2.86 1.92 20.20
CA TYR A 112 -2.90 0.61 19.57
C TYR A 112 -1.85 0.43 18.47
N ARG A 113 -1.04 1.44 18.20
CA ARG A 113 -0.01 1.35 17.18
C ARG A 113 1.09 0.40 17.60
N ASN A 114 1.66 -0.30 16.62
CA ASN A 114 2.83 -1.13 16.81
C ASN A 114 2.61 -2.30 17.77
N LEU A 115 1.38 -2.81 17.85
CA LEU A 115 1.02 -3.93 18.71
C LEU A 115 0.55 -5.17 17.94
N THR A 116 0.30 -5.07 16.65
CA THR A 116 -0.37 -6.15 15.90
C THR A 116 0.62 -7.25 15.56
N THR A 117 0.26 -8.50 15.87
CA THR A 117 1.01 -9.69 15.48
C THR A 117 0.20 -10.60 14.56
N SER A 118 -1.13 -10.53 14.58
CA SER A 118 -1.97 -11.29 13.65
C SER A 118 -3.16 -10.46 13.21
N LEU A 119 -3.70 -10.80 12.02
CA LEU A 119 -4.86 -10.13 11.47
C LEU A 119 -5.60 -11.06 10.53
N LYS A 120 -6.91 -10.91 10.42
CA LYS A 120 -7.71 -11.63 9.42
C LYS A 120 -9.08 -10.98 9.25
N ASN A 121 -9.76 -11.37 8.18
CA ASN A 121 -11.15 -11.01 8.00
C ASN A 121 -12.01 -11.76 9.03
N ILE A 122 -13.00 -11.08 9.58
CA ILE A 122 -13.80 -11.63 10.68
C ILE A 122 -15.28 -11.75 10.36
N ARG A 123 -15.82 -10.93 9.48
CA ARG A 123 -17.21 -11.03 9.01
C ARG A 123 -17.45 -10.09 7.84
N ALA A 124 -18.52 -10.35 7.14
CA ALA A 124 -18.95 -9.49 6.03
C ALA A 124 -19.63 -8.22 6.53
#